data_7b0b3d5c315be047cca9b633488f06ed
#
_entry.id   7b0b3d5c315be047cca9b633488f06ed
#
_cell.length_a   1.000
_cell.length_b   1.000
_cell.length_c   1.000
_cell.angle_alpha   90.00
_cell.angle_beta   90.00
_cell.angle_gamma   90.00
#
_symmetry.space_group_name_H-M   'P 1'
#
loop_
_entity.id
_entity.type
_entity.pdbx_description
1 polymer ?
#
loop_
_entity_poly.entity_id
_entity_poly.type
_entity_poly.pdbx_seq_one_letter_code
_entity_poly.pdbx_strand_id
1 'polypeptide(L)'
;MSDNSENSESKVDKVSNNPENDDDNNEEQNEEKEENEEEQNENIDDIDEKFVNQPNDELTVEELREKIRRSGVLYMSRVPIGMKIIDIRKLLDDYGIERCYFVPFKKKLQNIDGKRVQAYKEGWIEFEDKLYAKLAEYQLNGKPIGGNKKCIYRDELWNLKYLHKFKWNDLVESMTMEKKIQEKKLKMEIAQSKRENDFIIKNYEKSKKYLNKKREMEKNENKESEEEKEIKKVKNKELDKNDFSRYKQKKLID
;
A
#
# COMPACT_ATOMS: atom_id res chain seq x y z
N MET A 1 -20.15 26.57 47.69
CA MET A 1 -20.12 25.46 48.64
C MET A 1 -20.07 24.20 47.82
N SER A 2 -19.11 23.37 47.75
CA SER A 2 -17.83 23.18 48.41
C SER A 2 -16.87 22.53 47.43
N ASP A 3 -15.64 22.97 47.49
CA ASP A 3 -14.45 22.39 46.91
C ASP A 3 -14.25 20.92 47.27
N ASN A 4 -13.71 20.16 46.33
CA ASN A 4 -12.72 19.14 46.68
C ASN A 4 -11.76 18.87 45.50
N SER A 5 -10.58 19.42 45.69
CA SER A 5 -9.35 19.14 44.96
C SER A 5 -8.71 17.88 45.55
N GLU A 6 -8.43 16.87 44.75
CA GLU A 6 -7.46 15.83 45.11
C GLU A 6 -6.36 15.71 44.08
N ASN A 7 -5.21 16.02 44.61
CA ASN A 7 -3.85 15.97 44.14
C ASN A 7 -3.40 14.49 44.06
N SER A 8 -2.91 14.00 42.95
CA SER A 8 -2.17 12.75 42.90
C SER A 8 -0.85 12.91 42.14
N GLU A 9 0.19 12.83 42.94
CA GLU A 9 1.60 12.90 42.58
C GLU A 9 2.00 11.79 41.61
N SER A 10 2.70 12.17 40.55
CA SER A 10 3.31 11.29 39.60
C SER A 10 4.68 10.80 40.11
N LYS A 11 4.81 9.51 40.35
CA LYS A 11 6.09 8.83 40.55
C LYS A 11 6.80 8.70 39.22
N VAL A 12 8.01 9.22 39.17
CA VAL A 12 8.96 9.06 38.06
C VAL A 12 9.78 7.81 38.33
N ASP A 13 9.52 6.74 37.60
CA ASP A 13 10.38 5.56 37.58
C ASP A 13 11.50 5.74 36.57
N LYS A 14 12.72 5.62 37.06
CA LYS A 14 13.95 5.62 36.27
C LYS A 14 14.04 4.33 35.45
N VAL A 15 13.92 4.43 34.14
CA VAL A 15 14.23 3.33 33.21
C VAL A 15 15.72 3.40 32.84
N SER A 16 16.42 2.36 33.26
CA SER A 16 17.81 2.06 32.90
C SER A 16 17.86 1.61 31.42
N ASN A 17 18.50 2.39 30.57
CA ASN A 17 18.79 2.01 29.19
C ASN A 17 19.97 1.04 29.13
N ASN A 18 19.71 -0.17 28.71
CA ASN A 18 20.71 -1.11 28.25
C ASN A 18 20.50 -1.29 26.74
N PRO A 19 21.46 -0.96 25.86
CA PRO A 19 21.35 -1.16 24.43
C PRO A 19 22.15 -2.40 24.02
N GLU A 20 21.53 -3.55 23.97
CA GLU A 20 22.12 -4.70 23.28
C GLU A 20 21.01 -5.58 22.69
N ASN A 21 21.09 -5.78 21.35
CA ASN A 21 20.48 -6.82 20.54
C ASN A 21 18.99 -6.73 20.20
N ASP A 22 18.67 -5.99 19.12
CA ASP A 22 17.39 -6.13 18.38
C ASP A 22 17.55 -5.96 16.86
N ASP A 23 18.64 -6.46 16.25
CA ASP A 23 18.81 -6.37 14.79
C ASP A 23 18.32 -7.62 14.00
N ASP A 24 18.01 -8.74 14.67
CA ASP A 24 17.63 -9.99 13.97
C ASP A 24 16.13 -10.20 13.74
N ASN A 25 15.25 -9.38 14.35
CA ASN A 25 13.79 -9.55 14.21
C ASN A 25 13.14 -8.72 13.09
N ASN A 26 13.92 -7.93 12.36
CA ASN A 26 13.36 -7.02 11.36
C ASN A 26 13.36 -7.60 9.92
N GLU A 27 14.12 -8.65 9.68
CA GLU A 27 14.16 -9.31 8.36
C GLU A 27 12.97 -10.27 8.17
N GLU A 28 12.61 -11.08 9.18
CA GLU A 28 11.46 -12.00 9.10
C GLU A 28 10.10 -11.28 8.96
N GLN A 29 9.94 -10.08 9.55
CA GLN A 29 8.69 -9.31 9.39
C GLN A 29 8.55 -8.61 8.05
N ASN A 30 9.63 -8.45 7.30
CA ASN A 30 9.57 -7.91 5.95
C ASN A 30 9.25 -8.99 4.91
N GLU A 31 9.75 -10.21 5.09
CA GLU A 31 9.43 -11.34 4.20
C GLU A 31 7.96 -11.74 4.30
N GLU A 32 7.37 -11.79 5.51
CA GLU A 32 5.92 -12.05 5.69
C GLU A 32 5.02 -10.94 5.12
N LYS A 33 5.51 -9.71 4.98
CA LYS A 33 4.74 -8.63 4.33
C LYS A 33 4.81 -8.70 2.81
N GLU A 34 5.94 -9.12 2.26
CA GLU A 34 6.09 -9.30 0.81
C GLU A 34 5.28 -10.51 0.32
N GLU A 35 5.27 -11.65 1.06
CA GLU A 35 4.44 -12.81 0.73
C GLU A 35 2.93 -12.51 0.80
N ASN A 36 2.47 -11.68 1.75
CA ASN A 36 1.06 -11.27 1.82
C ASN A 36 0.65 -10.26 0.74
N GLU A 37 1.60 -9.53 0.15
CA GLU A 37 1.32 -8.66 -1.00
C GLU A 37 1.30 -9.44 -2.32
N GLU A 38 2.05 -10.53 -2.44
CA GLU A 38 2.02 -11.43 -3.60
C GLU A 38 0.73 -12.27 -3.65
N GLU A 39 0.23 -12.79 -2.52
CA GLU A 39 -1.06 -13.50 -2.49
C GLU A 39 -2.27 -12.62 -2.83
N GLN A 40 -2.18 -11.29 -2.65
CA GLN A 40 -3.25 -10.38 -3.06
C GLN A 40 -3.22 -10.03 -4.56
N ASN A 41 -2.09 -10.23 -5.22
CA ASN A 41 -1.95 -10.00 -6.67
C ASN A 41 -2.40 -11.19 -7.52
N GLU A 42 -2.33 -12.42 -7.01
CA GLU A 42 -2.74 -13.62 -7.78
C GLU A 42 -4.25 -13.63 -8.11
N ASN A 43 -5.08 -12.92 -7.33
CA ASN A 43 -6.52 -12.82 -7.63
C ASN A 43 -6.89 -11.84 -8.76
N ILE A 44 -5.93 -11.08 -9.30
CA ILE A 44 -6.20 -10.12 -10.38
C ILE A 44 -5.89 -10.75 -11.74
N ASP A 45 -4.90 -11.63 -11.81
CA ASP A 45 -4.52 -12.33 -13.03
C ASP A 45 -5.53 -13.44 -13.41
N ASP A 46 -6.19 -14.07 -12.41
CA ASP A 46 -7.25 -15.05 -12.62
C ASP A 46 -8.51 -14.48 -13.30
N ILE A 47 -8.71 -13.18 -13.30
CA ILE A 47 -9.85 -12.54 -13.99
C ILE A 47 -9.61 -12.46 -15.50
N ASP A 48 -8.37 -12.26 -15.92
CA ASP A 48 -8.03 -12.08 -17.33
C ASP A 48 -8.01 -13.42 -18.11
N GLU A 49 -7.61 -14.54 -17.49
CA GLU A 49 -7.60 -15.85 -18.16
C GLU A 49 -8.99 -16.49 -18.30
N LYS A 50 -9.86 -16.34 -17.30
CA LYS A 50 -11.25 -16.83 -17.39
C LYS A 50 -12.10 -16.05 -18.38
N PHE A 51 -11.69 -14.83 -18.74
CA PHE A 51 -12.37 -14.00 -19.72
C PHE A 51 -11.95 -14.28 -21.16
N VAL A 52 -10.78 -14.88 -21.35
CA VAL A 52 -10.18 -15.16 -22.68
C VAL A 52 -10.48 -16.58 -23.15
N ASN A 53 -10.70 -17.54 -22.24
CA ASN A 53 -10.87 -18.96 -22.57
C ASN A 53 -12.33 -19.43 -22.46
N GLN A 54 -13.22 -18.87 -23.28
CA GLN A 54 -14.40 -19.63 -23.71
C GLN A 54 -14.05 -20.35 -25.01
N PRO A 55 -14.40 -21.65 -25.17
CA PRO A 55 -14.12 -22.37 -26.42
C PRO A 55 -14.81 -21.64 -27.57
N ASN A 56 -13.99 -21.02 -28.38
CA ASN A 56 -14.47 -20.41 -29.61
C ASN A 56 -14.87 -21.57 -30.56
N ASP A 57 -16.15 -21.71 -30.83
CA ASP A 57 -16.56 -22.15 -32.15
C ASP A 57 -15.83 -21.22 -33.12
N GLU A 58 -15.17 -21.79 -34.12
CA GLU A 58 -14.31 -21.08 -35.08
C GLU A 58 -15.16 -20.11 -35.91
N LEU A 59 -15.56 -18.98 -35.30
CA LEU A 59 -16.25 -17.90 -36.01
C LEU A 59 -15.26 -17.28 -37.00
N THR A 60 -15.68 -17.12 -38.20
CA THR A 60 -14.87 -16.40 -39.22
C THR A 60 -14.70 -14.93 -38.79
N VAL A 61 -13.65 -14.29 -39.29
CA VAL A 61 -13.36 -12.88 -38.97
C VAL A 61 -14.53 -11.98 -39.36
N GLU A 62 -15.25 -12.30 -40.41
CA GLU A 62 -16.42 -11.60 -40.89
C GLU A 62 -17.60 -11.74 -39.90
N GLU A 63 -17.87 -12.94 -39.43
CA GLU A 63 -18.92 -13.21 -38.45
C GLU A 63 -18.66 -12.49 -37.12
N LEU A 64 -17.40 -12.47 -36.69
CA LEU A 64 -17.00 -11.73 -35.47
C LEU A 64 -17.23 -10.23 -35.65
N ARG A 65 -16.85 -9.66 -36.80
CA ARG A 65 -17.11 -8.23 -37.08
C ARG A 65 -18.60 -7.92 -37.12
N GLU A 66 -19.40 -8.81 -37.70
CA GLU A 66 -20.84 -8.63 -37.75
C GLU A 66 -21.47 -8.73 -36.35
N LYS A 67 -21.03 -9.69 -35.53
CA LYS A 67 -21.43 -9.82 -34.14
C LYS A 67 -21.11 -8.54 -33.35
N ILE A 68 -19.92 -8.01 -33.45
CA ILE A 68 -19.52 -6.73 -32.82
C ILE A 68 -20.38 -5.57 -33.35
N ARG A 69 -20.71 -5.53 -34.64
CA ARG A 69 -21.55 -4.48 -35.23
C ARG A 69 -22.98 -4.51 -34.71
N ARG A 70 -23.51 -5.73 -34.51
CA ARG A 70 -24.86 -5.94 -33.98
C ARG A 70 -24.96 -5.66 -32.49
N SER A 71 -23.96 -6.04 -31.70
CA SER A 71 -23.97 -5.92 -30.25
C SER A 71 -24.22 -4.49 -29.77
N GLY A 72 -24.82 -4.37 -28.59
CA GLY A 72 -25.09 -3.09 -27.94
C GLY A 72 -24.71 -3.12 -26.47
N VAL A 73 -24.11 -2.04 -25.95
CA VAL A 73 -23.70 -1.93 -24.56
C VAL A 73 -24.64 -1.00 -23.80
N LEU A 74 -25.08 -1.49 -22.66
CA LEU A 74 -25.88 -0.74 -21.69
C LEU A 74 -25.02 -0.42 -20.48
N TYR A 75 -25.05 0.81 -20.04
CA TYR A 75 -24.34 1.27 -18.84
C TYR A 75 -25.30 1.39 -17.67
N MET A 76 -24.88 0.85 -16.54
CA MET A 76 -25.58 0.93 -15.27
C MET A 76 -24.77 1.83 -14.33
N SER A 77 -25.19 3.08 -14.15
CA SER A 77 -24.43 4.08 -13.40
C SER A 77 -24.44 3.86 -11.89
N ARG A 78 -25.43 3.12 -11.40
CA ARG A 78 -25.54 2.74 -10.00
C ARG A 78 -26.06 1.31 -9.89
N VAL A 79 -25.28 0.46 -9.23
CA VAL A 79 -25.67 -0.90 -8.90
C VAL A 79 -26.18 -0.93 -7.46
N PRO A 80 -27.38 -1.42 -7.20
CA PRO A 80 -27.95 -1.52 -5.86
C PRO A 80 -27.10 -2.37 -4.92
N ILE A 81 -27.05 -1.96 -3.66
CA ILE A 81 -26.31 -2.69 -2.64
C ILE A 81 -26.97 -4.06 -2.41
N GLY A 82 -26.15 -5.12 -2.40
CA GLY A 82 -26.64 -6.49 -2.22
C GLY A 82 -27.08 -7.19 -3.50
N MET A 83 -27.11 -6.49 -4.63
CA MET A 83 -27.39 -7.08 -5.93
C MET A 83 -26.15 -7.80 -6.47
N LYS A 84 -26.30 -9.08 -6.81
CA LYS A 84 -25.25 -9.89 -7.39
C LYS A 84 -25.32 -9.89 -8.91
N ILE A 85 -24.19 -10.15 -9.56
CA ILE A 85 -24.14 -10.28 -11.03
C ILE A 85 -25.11 -11.34 -11.55
N ILE A 86 -25.26 -12.44 -10.80
CA ILE A 86 -26.18 -13.52 -11.15
C ILE A 86 -27.66 -13.03 -11.13
N ASP A 87 -28.01 -12.15 -10.20
CA ASP A 87 -29.37 -11.61 -10.10
C ASP A 87 -29.64 -10.68 -11.28
N ILE A 88 -28.66 -9.86 -11.68
CA ILE A 88 -28.76 -8.98 -12.86
C ILE A 88 -28.94 -9.83 -14.13
N ARG A 89 -28.16 -10.88 -14.30
CA ARG A 89 -28.30 -11.79 -15.46
C ARG A 89 -29.69 -12.40 -15.52
N LYS A 90 -30.20 -12.89 -14.39
CA LYS A 90 -31.56 -13.47 -14.33
C LYS A 90 -32.69 -12.48 -14.65
N LEU A 91 -32.53 -11.23 -14.20
CA LEU A 91 -33.56 -10.19 -14.42
C LEU A 91 -33.56 -9.65 -15.85
N LEU A 92 -32.45 -9.79 -16.56
CA LEU A 92 -32.29 -9.30 -17.92
C LEU A 92 -32.14 -10.45 -18.96
N ASP A 93 -32.35 -11.70 -18.55
CA ASP A 93 -32.19 -12.89 -19.39
C ASP A 93 -33.04 -12.82 -20.67
N ASP A 94 -34.28 -12.30 -20.54
CA ASP A 94 -35.20 -12.11 -21.66
C ASP A 94 -34.69 -11.20 -22.80
N TYR A 95 -33.65 -10.41 -22.52
CA TYR A 95 -33.05 -9.47 -23.48
C TYR A 95 -31.78 -10.02 -24.15
N GLY A 96 -31.31 -11.22 -23.78
CA GLY A 96 -30.11 -11.86 -24.38
C GLY A 96 -28.81 -11.17 -24.02
N ILE A 97 -28.40 -11.32 -22.76
CA ILE A 97 -27.09 -10.82 -22.27
C ILE A 97 -25.98 -11.72 -22.76
N GLU A 98 -24.99 -11.14 -23.42
CA GLU A 98 -23.76 -11.83 -23.79
C GLU A 98 -22.70 -11.73 -22.68
N ARG A 99 -22.32 -10.54 -22.31
CA ARG A 99 -21.29 -10.26 -21.31
C ARG A 99 -21.71 -9.15 -20.36
N CYS A 100 -21.15 -9.17 -19.14
CA CYS A 100 -21.33 -8.09 -18.18
C CYS A 100 -20.09 -7.89 -17.34
N TYR A 101 -19.77 -6.64 -17.06
CA TYR A 101 -18.67 -6.25 -16.19
C TYR A 101 -19.14 -5.22 -15.17
N PHE A 102 -18.78 -5.41 -13.89
CA PHE A 102 -19.15 -4.52 -12.81
C PHE A 102 -17.92 -4.16 -11.99
N VAL A 103 -17.74 -2.87 -11.75
CA VAL A 103 -16.63 -2.35 -10.94
C VAL A 103 -16.94 -2.59 -9.47
N PRO A 104 -16.14 -3.40 -8.76
CA PRO A 104 -16.37 -3.65 -7.34
C PRO A 104 -16.02 -2.44 -6.50
N PHE A 105 -16.75 -2.22 -5.41
CA PHE A 105 -16.31 -1.29 -4.39
C PHE A 105 -15.07 -1.82 -3.68
N LYS A 106 -14.05 -0.97 -3.51
CA LYS A 106 -12.79 -1.35 -2.81
C LYS A 106 -13.02 -1.75 -1.34
N LYS A 107 -14.09 -1.23 -0.69
CA LYS A 107 -14.44 -1.60 0.68
C LYS A 107 -15.69 -2.47 0.64
N LYS A 108 -15.62 -3.65 1.25
CA LYS A 108 -16.80 -4.50 1.46
C LYS A 108 -17.75 -3.76 2.41
N LEU A 109 -18.94 -3.46 1.95
CA LEU A 109 -19.98 -2.85 2.78
C LEU A 109 -20.53 -3.88 3.77
N GLN A 110 -20.73 -3.43 5.02
CA GLN A 110 -21.44 -4.25 6.00
C GLN A 110 -22.94 -4.06 5.79
N ASN A 111 -23.67 -5.16 5.75
CA ASN A 111 -25.11 -5.13 5.77
C ASN A 111 -25.65 -4.84 7.16
N ILE A 112 -26.96 -4.50 7.22
CA ILE A 112 -27.74 -4.32 8.44
C ILE A 112 -27.67 -5.56 9.35
N ASP A 113 -27.52 -6.76 8.77
CA ASP A 113 -27.39 -8.05 9.47
C ASP A 113 -25.94 -8.44 9.82
N GLY A 114 -24.96 -7.53 9.72
CA GLY A 114 -23.56 -7.79 10.04
C GLY A 114 -22.79 -8.65 9.03
N LYS A 115 -23.43 -9.13 7.99
CA LYS A 115 -22.79 -9.91 6.92
C LYS A 115 -22.08 -8.98 5.93
N ARG A 116 -20.87 -9.34 5.51
CA ARG A 116 -20.14 -8.60 4.48
C ARG A 116 -20.77 -8.87 3.11
N VAL A 117 -21.22 -7.83 2.43
CA VAL A 117 -21.80 -7.91 1.09
C VAL A 117 -20.91 -7.21 0.10
N GLN A 118 -20.69 -7.87 -1.03
CA GLN A 118 -20.01 -7.27 -2.15
C GLN A 118 -20.96 -6.25 -2.80
N ALA A 119 -20.50 -5.03 -2.96
CA ALA A 119 -21.20 -3.98 -3.65
C ALA A 119 -20.40 -3.58 -4.89
N TYR A 120 -21.13 -3.15 -5.91
CA TYR A 120 -20.56 -2.64 -7.15
C TYR A 120 -20.90 -1.16 -7.29
N LYS A 121 -20.00 -0.42 -7.91
CA LYS A 121 -20.18 1.02 -8.14
C LYS A 121 -21.00 1.26 -9.39
N GLU A 122 -20.57 0.67 -10.48
CA GLU A 122 -21.11 0.84 -11.82
C GLU A 122 -20.90 -0.44 -12.63
N GLY A 123 -21.59 -0.57 -13.76
CA GLY A 123 -21.47 -1.76 -14.59
C GLY A 123 -21.79 -1.52 -16.06
N TRP A 124 -21.31 -2.41 -16.89
CA TRP A 124 -21.58 -2.49 -18.33
C TRP A 124 -22.14 -3.86 -18.65
N ILE A 125 -23.15 -3.88 -19.49
CA ILE A 125 -23.85 -5.09 -19.91
C ILE A 125 -23.89 -5.07 -21.42
N GLU A 126 -23.33 -6.09 -22.07
CA GLU A 126 -23.40 -6.27 -23.50
C GLU A 126 -24.53 -7.22 -23.87
N PHE A 127 -25.28 -6.82 -24.85
CA PHE A 127 -26.36 -7.59 -25.44
C PHE A 127 -25.98 -8.03 -26.87
N GLU A 128 -26.47 -9.17 -27.29
CA GLU A 128 -26.23 -9.69 -28.63
C GLU A 128 -26.70 -8.73 -29.73
N ASP A 129 -27.82 -8.04 -29.48
CA ASP A 129 -28.33 -7.04 -30.41
C ASP A 129 -28.57 -5.70 -29.71
N LYS A 130 -28.10 -4.62 -30.34
CA LYS A 130 -28.32 -3.24 -29.91
C LYS A 130 -29.81 -2.85 -29.77
N LEU A 131 -30.71 -3.55 -30.47
CA LEU A 131 -32.13 -3.33 -30.36
C LEU A 131 -32.65 -3.76 -28.98
N TYR A 132 -32.19 -4.92 -28.48
CA TYR A 132 -32.55 -5.39 -27.14
C TYR A 132 -31.95 -4.50 -26.05
N ALA A 133 -30.70 -4.01 -26.24
CA ALA A 133 -30.12 -3.04 -25.30
C ALA A 133 -30.95 -1.75 -25.19
N LYS A 134 -31.41 -1.21 -26.32
CA LYS A 134 -32.30 -0.04 -26.33
C LYS A 134 -33.67 -0.33 -25.75
N LEU A 135 -34.24 -1.52 -26.03
CA LEU A 135 -35.51 -1.95 -25.50
C LEU A 135 -35.45 -2.10 -23.98
N ALA A 136 -34.36 -2.69 -23.47
CA ALA A 136 -34.14 -2.81 -22.03
C ALA A 136 -34.06 -1.44 -21.33
N GLU A 137 -33.32 -0.48 -21.92
CA GLU A 137 -33.29 0.90 -21.42
C GLU A 137 -34.71 1.50 -21.40
N TYR A 138 -35.41 1.45 -22.51
CA TYR A 138 -36.75 2.05 -22.62
C TYR A 138 -37.76 1.43 -21.65
N GLN A 139 -37.74 0.12 -21.49
CA GLN A 139 -38.69 -0.60 -20.66
C GLN A 139 -38.38 -0.55 -19.17
N LEU A 140 -37.13 -0.58 -18.79
CA LEU A 140 -36.71 -0.78 -17.40
C LEU A 140 -36.23 0.51 -16.73
N ASN A 141 -35.59 1.42 -17.45
CA ASN A 141 -35.01 2.62 -16.85
C ASN A 141 -36.04 3.42 -16.04
N GLY A 142 -35.70 3.74 -14.80
CA GLY A 142 -36.59 4.46 -13.88
C GLY A 142 -37.71 3.62 -13.26
N LYS A 143 -37.83 2.33 -13.58
CA LYS A 143 -38.76 1.42 -12.93
C LYS A 143 -38.13 0.67 -11.75
N PRO A 144 -38.95 0.22 -10.77
CA PRO A 144 -38.46 -0.63 -9.71
C PRO A 144 -37.82 -1.93 -10.26
N ILE A 145 -36.72 -2.35 -9.67
CA ILE A 145 -36.00 -3.56 -10.08
C ILE A 145 -36.87 -4.81 -9.87
N GLY A 146 -37.67 -4.82 -8.79
CA GLY A 146 -38.55 -5.93 -8.48
C GLY A 146 -37.78 -7.15 -7.92
N GLY A 147 -38.28 -8.32 -8.16
CA GLY A 147 -37.72 -9.58 -7.65
C GLY A 147 -38.42 -10.06 -6.38
N ASN A 148 -37.73 -10.91 -5.61
CA ASN A 148 -38.29 -11.52 -4.41
C ASN A 148 -38.55 -10.48 -3.30
N LYS A 149 -39.61 -10.63 -2.50
CA LYS A 149 -39.95 -9.77 -1.36
C LYS A 149 -38.83 -9.63 -0.33
N LYS A 150 -37.89 -10.58 -0.27
CA LYS A 150 -36.72 -10.57 0.62
C LYS A 150 -35.51 -9.83 0.07
N CYS A 151 -35.54 -9.39 -1.19
CA CYS A 151 -34.42 -8.68 -1.79
C CYS A 151 -34.40 -7.22 -1.35
N ILE A 152 -33.27 -6.76 -0.84
CA ILE A 152 -33.06 -5.39 -0.33
C ILE A 152 -33.23 -4.37 -1.47
N TYR A 153 -32.85 -4.75 -2.69
CA TYR A 153 -32.85 -3.88 -3.86
C TYR A 153 -34.19 -3.87 -4.62
N ARG A 154 -35.21 -4.54 -4.12
CA ARG A 154 -36.51 -4.68 -4.82
C ARG A 154 -37.15 -3.35 -5.21
N ASP A 155 -37.09 -2.39 -4.29
CA ASP A 155 -37.78 -1.09 -4.45
C ASP A 155 -36.81 -0.02 -5.03
N GLU A 156 -35.53 -0.38 -5.28
CA GLU A 156 -34.61 0.49 -5.98
C GLU A 156 -34.96 0.55 -7.47
N LEU A 157 -34.59 1.67 -8.11
CA LEU A 157 -34.91 1.90 -9.51
C LEU A 157 -33.75 1.50 -10.40
N TRP A 158 -34.07 0.94 -11.56
CA TRP A 158 -33.11 0.73 -12.62
C TRP A 158 -32.57 2.06 -13.10
N ASN A 159 -31.24 2.19 -13.16
CA ASN A 159 -30.53 3.34 -13.70
C ASN A 159 -29.65 2.89 -14.87
N LEU A 160 -30.29 2.81 -16.03
CA LEU A 160 -29.74 2.19 -17.24
C LEU A 160 -29.64 3.24 -18.34
N LYS A 161 -28.52 3.21 -19.10
CA LYS A 161 -28.28 4.09 -20.23
C LYS A 161 -27.64 3.33 -21.38
N TYR A 162 -28.25 3.33 -22.55
CA TYR A 162 -27.67 2.79 -23.75
C TYR A 162 -26.53 3.67 -24.24
N LEU A 163 -25.38 3.07 -24.50
CA LEU A 163 -24.20 3.78 -24.99
C LEU A 163 -24.15 3.69 -26.52
N HIS A 164 -24.55 4.78 -27.17
CA HIS A 164 -24.54 4.86 -28.64
C HIS A 164 -23.10 4.83 -29.17
N LYS A 165 -22.85 3.98 -30.16
CA LYS A 165 -21.52 3.79 -30.81
C LYS A 165 -20.43 3.19 -29.91
N PHE A 166 -20.71 2.95 -28.65
CA PHE A 166 -19.77 2.32 -27.72
C PHE A 166 -19.86 0.80 -27.85
N LYS A 167 -18.70 0.14 -27.86
CA LYS A 167 -18.57 -1.31 -27.99
C LYS A 167 -17.81 -1.89 -26.81
N TRP A 168 -17.93 -3.19 -26.61
CA TRP A 168 -17.21 -3.87 -25.54
C TRP A 168 -15.69 -3.73 -25.66
N ASN A 169 -15.17 -3.75 -26.87
CA ASN A 169 -13.73 -3.55 -27.12
C ASN A 169 -13.24 -2.19 -26.64
N ASP A 170 -14.05 -1.14 -26.79
CA ASP A 170 -13.72 0.20 -26.32
C ASP A 170 -13.61 0.23 -24.78
N LEU A 171 -14.48 -0.55 -24.10
CA LEU A 171 -14.41 -0.71 -22.64
C LEU A 171 -13.10 -1.40 -22.23
N VAL A 172 -12.77 -2.52 -22.85
CA VAL A 172 -11.54 -3.28 -22.56
C VAL A 172 -10.30 -2.42 -22.83
N GLU A 173 -10.28 -1.68 -23.94
CA GLU A 173 -9.18 -0.77 -24.26
C GLU A 173 -9.02 0.34 -23.21
N SER A 174 -10.11 0.98 -22.79
CA SER A 174 -10.07 2.02 -21.76
C SER A 174 -9.54 1.48 -20.44
N MET A 175 -9.98 0.30 -20.01
CA MET A 175 -9.53 -0.35 -18.76
C MET A 175 -8.04 -0.72 -18.82
N THR A 176 -7.59 -1.30 -19.94
CA THR A 176 -6.17 -1.64 -20.11
C THR A 176 -5.28 -0.38 -20.13
N MET A 177 -5.78 0.70 -20.71
CA MET A 177 -5.08 1.98 -20.70
C MET A 177 -4.98 2.56 -19.29
N GLU A 178 -6.07 2.53 -18.52
CA GLU A 178 -6.08 2.98 -17.13
C GLU A 178 -5.10 2.16 -16.27
N LYS A 179 -5.12 0.83 -16.38
CA LYS A 179 -4.15 -0.05 -15.70
C LYS A 179 -2.71 0.35 -16.04
N LYS A 180 -2.38 0.52 -17.34
CA LYS A 180 -1.04 0.95 -17.78
C LYS A 180 -0.63 2.32 -17.23
N ILE A 181 -1.57 3.25 -17.11
CA ILE A 181 -1.31 4.57 -16.52
C ILE A 181 -1.02 4.43 -15.03
N GLN A 182 -1.82 3.64 -14.31
CA GLN A 182 -1.62 3.37 -12.88
C GLN A 182 -0.29 2.67 -12.61
N GLU A 183 0.07 1.65 -13.40
CA GLU A 183 1.37 0.97 -13.29
C GLU A 183 2.54 1.92 -13.53
N LYS A 184 2.46 2.77 -14.56
CA LYS A 184 3.50 3.77 -14.82
C LYS A 184 3.63 4.76 -13.67
N LYS A 185 2.49 5.22 -13.12
CA LYS A 185 2.47 6.12 -11.98
C LYS A 185 3.12 5.47 -10.76
N LEU A 186 2.73 4.23 -10.46
CA LEU A 186 3.30 3.46 -9.35
C LEU A 186 4.81 3.25 -9.52
N LYS A 187 5.26 2.85 -10.71
CA LYS A 187 6.70 2.70 -11.01
C LYS A 187 7.49 4.00 -10.81
N MET A 188 6.91 5.13 -11.22
CA MET A 188 7.54 6.44 -10.99
C MET A 188 7.62 6.78 -9.51
N GLU A 189 6.57 6.52 -8.75
CA GLU A 189 6.49 6.78 -7.31
C GLU A 189 7.49 5.91 -6.52
N ILE A 190 7.55 4.62 -6.82
CA ILE A 190 8.55 3.70 -6.25
C ILE A 190 9.98 4.16 -6.58
N ALA A 191 10.24 4.54 -7.83
CA ALA A 191 11.56 5.01 -8.24
C ALA A 191 11.96 6.32 -7.54
N GLN A 192 11.02 7.22 -7.31
CA GLN A 192 11.24 8.45 -6.56
C GLN A 192 11.52 8.14 -5.08
N SER A 193 10.69 7.36 -4.44
CA SER A 193 10.87 6.94 -3.04
C SER A 193 12.21 6.24 -2.81
N LYS A 194 12.60 5.35 -3.74
CA LYS A 194 13.91 4.70 -3.69
C LYS A 194 15.06 5.71 -3.75
N ARG A 195 15.00 6.72 -4.63
CA ARG A 195 16.03 7.78 -4.71
C ARG A 195 16.11 8.59 -3.43
N GLU A 196 14.96 8.92 -2.84
CA GLU A 196 14.89 9.65 -1.56
C GLU A 196 15.48 8.83 -0.42
N ASN A 197 15.14 7.55 -0.33
CA ASN A 197 15.71 6.63 0.65
C ASN A 197 17.23 6.47 0.47
N ASP A 198 17.71 6.26 -0.75
CA ASP A 198 19.15 6.17 -1.04
C ASP A 198 19.90 7.45 -0.63
N PHE A 199 19.28 8.60 -0.83
CA PHE A 199 19.86 9.88 -0.42
C PHE A 199 19.96 9.99 1.12
N ILE A 200 18.92 9.59 1.83
CA ILE A 200 18.89 9.61 3.31
C ILE A 200 19.96 8.64 3.86
N ILE A 201 20.02 7.41 3.33
CA ILE A 201 21.01 6.40 3.75
C ILE A 201 22.43 6.91 3.54
N LYS A 202 22.73 7.45 2.34
CA LYS A 202 24.05 8.02 2.04
C LYS A 202 24.43 9.17 2.97
N ASN A 203 23.47 10.03 3.32
CA ASN A 203 23.73 11.12 4.25
C ASN A 203 23.94 10.61 5.68
N TYR A 204 23.18 9.61 6.10
CA TYR A 204 23.39 8.96 7.39
C TYR A 204 24.78 8.29 7.49
N GLU A 205 25.21 7.56 6.47
CA GLU A 205 26.54 6.96 6.43
C GLU A 205 27.65 8.01 6.49
N LYS A 206 27.50 9.12 5.76
CA LYS A 206 28.46 10.24 5.82
C LYS A 206 28.55 10.83 7.22
N SER A 207 27.40 11.06 7.86
CA SER A 207 27.33 11.57 9.23
C SER A 207 27.96 10.62 10.23
N LYS A 208 27.68 9.32 10.11
CA LYS A 208 28.29 8.27 10.94
C LYS A 208 29.81 8.22 10.79
N LYS A 209 30.31 8.28 9.55
CA LYS A 209 31.77 8.33 9.26
C LYS A 209 32.41 9.57 9.89
N TYR A 210 31.77 10.74 9.77
CA TYR A 210 32.26 11.98 10.36
C TYR A 210 32.32 11.90 11.89
N LEU A 211 31.27 11.40 12.53
CA LEU A 211 31.23 11.23 13.98
C LEU A 211 32.29 10.24 14.48
N ASN A 212 32.49 9.13 13.78
CA ASN A 212 33.52 8.16 14.14
C ASN A 212 34.90 8.78 14.02
N LYS A 213 35.20 9.48 12.93
CA LYS A 213 36.47 10.19 12.76
C LYS A 213 36.69 11.24 13.85
N LYS A 214 35.67 11.98 14.23
CA LYS A 214 35.74 12.96 15.32
C LYS A 214 36.08 12.28 16.66
N ARG A 215 35.43 11.16 16.98
CA ARG A 215 35.68 10.37 18.19
C ARG A 215 37.13 9.80 18.22
N GLU A 216 37.66 9.39 17.09
CA GLU A 216 39.06 8.92 16.98
C GLU A 216 40.03 10.05 17.22
N MET A 217 39.79 11.24 16.68
CA MET A 217 40.63 12.42 16.94
C MET A 217 40.60 12.78 18.42
N GLU A 218 39.44 12.86 19.05
CA GLU A 218 39.32 13.15 20.49
C GLU A 218 40.02 12.11 21.37
N LYS A 219 39.97 10.82 20.99
CA LYS A 219 40.70 9.76 21.70
C LYS A 219 42.22 9.89 21.57
N ASN A 220 42.71 10.30 20.40
CA ASN A 220 44.15 10.50 20.20
C ASN A 220 44.65 11.74 20.95
N GLU A 221 43.92 12.86 20.92
CA GLU A 221 44.24 14.06 21.70
C GLU A 221 44.27 13.77 23.20
N ASN A 222 43.32 12.98 23.71
CA ASN A 222 43.34 12.57 25.11
C ASN A 222 44.52 11.67 25.46
N LYS A 223 44.91 10.73 24.60
CA LYS A 223 46.08 9.90 24.81
C LYS A 223 47.36 10.71 24.82
N GLU A 224 47.56 11.62 23.86
CA GLU A 224 48.71 12.51 23.83
C GLU A 224 48.79 13.37 25.09
N SER A 225 47.67 13.89 25.58
CA SER A 225 47.60 14.68 26.81
C SER A 225 47.94 13.86 28.07
N GLU A 226 47.58 12.57 28.11
CA GLU A 226 47.90 11.65 29.21
C GLU A 226 49.39 11.26 29.16
N GLU A 227 49.95 10.97 28.00
CA GLU A 227 51.39 10.69 27.82
C GLU A 227 52.25 11.89 28.21
N GLU A 228 51.88 13.13 27.82
CA GLU A 228 52.58 14.33 28.26
C GLU A 228 52.53 14.51 29.79
N LYS A 229 51.40 14.19 30.44
CA LYS A 229 51.31 14.24 31.91
C LYS A 229 52.19 13.20 32.58
N GLU A 230 52.29 12.01 32.02
CA GLU A 230 53.19 10.97 32.53
C GLU A 230 54.69 11.35 32.35
N ILE A 231 55.05 11.88 31.19
CA ILE A 231 56.42 12.37 30.94
C ILE A 231 56.78 13.50 31.92
N LYS A 232 55.87 14.43 32.18
CA LYS A 232 56.07 15.50 33.18
C LYS A 232 56.21 14.95 34.60
N LYS A 233 55.46 13.91 34.98
CA LYS A 233 55.58 13.23 36.28
C LYS A 233 56.91 12.51 36.44
N VAL A 234 57.41 11.85 35.38
CA VAL A 234 58.70 11.17 35.40
C VAL A 234 59.85 12.16 35.53
N LYS A 235 59.82 13.26 34.75
CA LYS A 235 60.84 14.33 34.84
C LYS A 235 60.88 14.98 36.22
N ASN A 236 59.75 15.24 36.84
CA ASN A 236 59.69 15.80 38.21
C ASN A 236 60.25 14.82 39.25
N LYS A 237 59.99 13.50 39.13
CA LYS A 237 60.57 12.48 40.00
C LYS A 237 62.09 12.35 39.84
N GLU A 238 62.65 12.57 38.66
CA GLU A 238 64.07 12.58 38.42
C GLU A 238 64.74 13.84 38.98
N LEU A 239 64.12 14.99 38.88
CA LEU A 239 64.55 16.25 39.49
C LEU A 239 64.64 16.14 41.03
N ASP A 240 63.57 15.60 41.68
CA ASP A 240 63.55 15.38 43.11
C ASP A 240 64.64 14.41 43.59
N LYS A 241 64.92 13.37 42.82
CA LYS A 241 66.02 12.44 43.11
C LYS A 241 67.41 13.11 43.01
N ASN A 242 67.63 13.97 42.03
CA ASN A 242 68.84 14.70 41.82
C ASN A 242 69.10 15.75 42.91
N ASP A 243 68.05 16.46 43.34
CA ASP A 243 68.11 17.40 44.44
C ASP A 243 68.41 16.70 45.79
N PHE A 244 67.78 15.54 46.01
CA PHE A 244 68.03 14.74 47.20
C PHE A 244 69.48 14.17 47.23
N SER A 245 70.03 13.80 46.09
CA SER A 245 71.44 13.36 45.99
C SER A 245 72.41 14.50 46.20
N ARG A 246 72.14 15.71 45.71
CA ARG A 246 72.92 16.92 45.98
C ARG A 246 72.88 17.31 47.46
N TYR A 247 71.74 17.20 48.13
CA TYR A 247 71.59 17.46 49.54
C TYR A 247 72.40 16.46 50.39
N LYS A 248 72.51 15.19 50.04
CA LYS A 248 73.33 14.17 50.68
C LYS A 248 74.78 14.45 50.52
N GLN A 249 75.28 14.89 49.37
CA GLN A 249 76.68 15.23 49.12
C GLN A 249 77.09 16.46 49.94
N LYS A 250 76.25 17.47 50.08
CA LYS A 250 76.60 18.63 50.94
C LYS A 250 76.76 18.28 52.42
N LYS A 251 75.96 17.33 52.95
CA LYS A 251 76.00 16.89 54.36
C LYS A 251 77.16 15.96 54.68
N LEU A 252 77.96 15.54 53.69
CA LEU A 252 79.21 14.74 53.86
C LEU A 252 80.46 15.55 53.83
N ILE A 253 80.42 16.89 53.61
CA ILE A 253 81.56 17.80 53.49
C ILE A 253 81.67 18.75 54.68
N ASP A 254 80.64 18.83 55.54
CA ASP A 254 80.62 19.49 56.85
C ASP A 254 80.82 18.45 57.97
#